data_c2f5176875b0d474efcd431e8822b3ca
#
_entry.id   c2f5176875b0d474efcd431e8822b3ca
#
_cell.length_a   1.000
_cell.length_b   1.000
_cell.length_c   1.000
_cell.angle_alpha   90.00
_cell.angle_beta   90.00
_cell.angle_gamma   90.00
#
_symmetry.space_group_name_H-M   'P 1'
#
loop_
_entity.id
_entity.type
_entity.pdbx_description
1 polymer ?
#
loop_
_entity_poly.entity_id
_entity_poly.type
_entity_poly.pdbx_seq_one_letter_code
_entity_poly.pdbx_strand_id
1 'polypeptide(L)'
;MKKVLALITALVLTLAMAVGASASVPDKPSEFAYAYDFDGSVLSSSTKTTIEQYGAALEEATGIQTIAVVVDFLDGEDPADYATDIINSWGVGQSGENNGVVVLLARGDRKIQIGTGTGVDRVMSGAKCGDL
;
A
#
# COMPACT_ATOMS: atom_id res chain seq x y z
N MET A 1 18.89 46.40 -11.97
CA MET A 1 19.11 45.45 -10.83
C MET A 1 17.82 45.01 -10.12
N LYS A 2 16.91 45.89 -9.80
CA LYS A 2 15.64 45.51 -9.13
C LYS A 2 14.75 44.56 -9.98
N LYS A 3 14.73 44.72 -11.32
CA LYS A 3 13.95 43.84 -12.22
C LYS A 3 14.59 42.46 -12.41
N VAL A 4 15.90 42.35 -12.32
CA VAL A 4 16.63 41.06 -12.41
C VAL A 4 16.47 40.29 -11.12
N LEU A 5 16.51 40.97 -9.97
CA LEU A 5 16.28 40.36 -8.66
C LEU A 5 14.85 39.81 -8.55
N ALA A 6 13.85 40.54 -9.06
CA ALA A 6 12.46 40.08 -9.09
C ALA A 6 12.24 38.88 -10.02
N LEU A 7 12.97 38.80 -11.13
CA LEU A 7 12.94 37.64 -12.04
C LEU A 7 13.60 36.41 -11.41
N ILE A 8 14.69 36.57 -10.69
CA ILE A 8 15.37 35.47 -9.99
C ILE A 8 14.52 34.95 -8.83
N THR A 9 13.89 35.84 -8.07
CA THR A 9 12.97 35.40 -6.99
C THR A 9 11.73 34.70 -7.51
N ALA A 10 11.17 35.15 -8.64
CA ALA A 10 10.05 34.47 -9.30
C ALA A 10 10.44 33.09 -9.84
N LEU A 11 11.65 32.94 -10.39
CA LEU A 11 12.16 31.67 -10.93
C LEU A 11 12.43 30.67 -9.77
N VAL A 12 12.93 31.14 -8.63
CA VAL A 12 13.17 30.29 -7.46
C VAL A 12 11.85 29.86 -6.82
N LEU A 13 10.83 30.73 -6.83
CA LEU A 13 9.50 30.39 -6.29
C LEU A 13 8.77 29.36 -7.18
N THR A 14 8.97 29.41 -8.50
CA THR A 14 8.35 28.44 -9.42
C THR A 14 9.04 27.08 -9.38
N LEU A 15 10.34 27.03 -9.05
CA LEU A 15 11.08 25.77 -8.89
C LEU A 15 10.74 25.04 -7.60
N ALA A 16 10.26 25.76 -6.57
CA ALA A 16 9.84 25.17 -5.29
C ALA A 16 8.47 24.47 -5.36
N MET A 17 7.71 24.65 -6.45
CA MET A 17 6.38 24.02 -6.64
C MET A 17 6.43 22.66 -7.35
N ALA A 18 7.61 22.19 -7.74
CA ALA A 18 7.78 20.86 -8.34
C ALA A 18 8.12 19.80 -7.26
N VAL A 19 7.56 19.91 -6.08
CA VAL A 19 7.45 18.74 -5.20
C VAL A 19 6.36 17.88 -5.83
N GLY A 20 6.76 16.86 -6.59
CA GLY A 20 5.85 15.88 -7.12
C GLY A 20 4.98 15.39 -5.96
N ALA A 21 3.67 15.49 -6.10
CA ALA A 21 2.75 14.83 -5.20
C ALA A 21 3.03 13.33 -5.36
N SER A 22 3.87 12.78 -4.50
CA SER A 22 3.96 11.34 -4.33
C SER A 22 2.59 10.89 -3.87
N ALA A 23 2.00 9.94 -4.56
CA ALA A 23 0.76 9.34 -4.10
C ALA A 23 1.02 8.86 -2.66
N SER A 24 0.23 9.35 -1.72
CA SER A 24 0.36 8.92 -0.34
C SER A 24 -0.60 7.77 -0.10
N VAL A 25 -0.09 6.65 0.39
CA VAL A 25 -0.95 5.58 0.89
C VAL A 25 -1.90 6.13 1.97
N PRO A 26 -3.12 5.60 2.10
CA PRO A 26 -4.03 6.02 3.16
C PRO A 26 -3.40 5.85 4.54
N ASP A 27 -3.79 6.70 5.48
CA ASP A 27 -3.41 6.53 6.88
C ASP A 27 -3.89 5.18 7.40
N LYS A 28 -3.04 4.52 8.20
CA LYS A 28 -3.43 3.27 8.86
C LYS A 28 -4.63 3.53 9.77
N PRO A 29 -5.73 2.79 9.59
CA PRO A 29 -6.86 2.87 10.52
C PRO A 29 -6.47 2.54 11.95
N SER A 30 -7.13 3.16 12.93
CA SER A 30 -6.86 2.95 14.35
C SER A 30 -7.18 1.54 14.83
N GLU A 31 -8.15 0.89 14.21
CA GLU A 31 -8.52 -0.49 14.48
C GLU A 31 -7.84 -1.42 13.49
N PHE A 32 -7.24 -2.49 14.01
CA PHE A 32 -6.65 -3.52 13.16
C PHE A 32 -7.75 -4.37 12.52
N ALA A 33 -7.57 -4.66 11.24
CA ALA A 33 -8.39 -5.59 10.46
C ALA A 33 -7.52 -6.31 9.42
N TYR A 34 -8.00 -7.44 8.92
CA TYR A 34 -7.37 -8.11 7.78
C TYR A 34 -7.93 -7.65 6.43
N ALA A 35 -9.05 -6.91 6.44
CA ALA A 35 -9.70 -6.38 5.24
C ALA A 35 -9.98 -4.88 5.38
N TYR A 36 -9.38 -4.08 4.51
CA TYR A 36 -9.58 -2.64 4.44
C TYR A 36 -10.15 -2.27 3.06
N ASP A 37 -11.32 -1.68 3.05
CA ASP A 37 -12.00 -1.22 1.84
C ASP A 37 -12.22 0.29 1.92
N PHE A 38 -11.27 1.06 1.39
CA PHE A 38 -11.33 2.51 1.38
C PHE A 38 -12.32 3.09 0.35
N ASP A 39 -12.71 2.29 -0.65
CA ASP A 39 -13.82 2.62 -1.53
C ASP A 39 -15.17 2.44 -0.81
N GLY A 40 -15.24 1.48 0.13
CA GLY A 40 -16.40 1.22 0.96
C GLY A 40 -17.50 0.38 0.28
N SER A 41 -17.33 0.02 -0.99
CA SER A 41 -18.36 -0.67 -1.78
C SER A 41 -17.88 -1.92 -2.52
N VAL A 42 -16.59 -2.23 -2.45
CA VAL A 42 -15.99 -3.33 -3.22
C VAL A 42 -16.11 -4.67 -2.50
N LEU A 43 -15.78 -4.69 -1.22
CA LEU A 43 -15.86 -5.91 -0.42
C LEU A 43 -17.22 -6.01 0.27
N SER A 44 -17.97 -7.07 -0.07
CA SER A 44 -19.20 -7.38 0.67
C SER A 44 -18.90 -7.74 2.13
N SER A 45 -19.91 -7.64 3.00
CA SER A 45 -19.75 -8.03 4.41
C SER A 45 -19.31 -9.48 4.57
N SER A 46 -19.83 -10.38 3.74
CA SER A 46 -19.44 -11.79 3.74
C SER A 46 -17.98 -11.99 3.31
N THR A 47 -17.53 -11.25 2.29
CA THR A 47 -16.14 -11.29 1.84
C THR A 47 -15.20 -10.77 2.92
N LYS A 48 -15.53 -9.66 3.57
CA LYS A 48 -14.74 -9.13 4.70
C LYS A 48 -14.65 -10.16 5.83
N THR A 49 -15.77 -10.77 6.23
CA THR A 49 -15.77 -11.82 7.25
C THR A 49 -14.87 -13.00 6.87
N THR A 50 -14.92 -13.43 5.63
CA THR A 50 -14.05 -14.50 5.14
C THR A 50 -12.57 -14.13 5.21
N ILE A 51 -12.20 -12.93 4.78
CA ILE A 51 -10.81 -12.44 4.84
C ILE A 51 -10.35 -12.36 6.30
N GLU A 52 -11.18 -11.84 7.20
CA GLU A 52 -10.88 -11.76 8.63
C GLU A 52 -10.61 -13.15 9.25
N GLN A 53 -11.45 -14.14 8.94
CA GLN A 53 -11.28 -15.50 9.46
C GLN A 53 -10.02 -16.18 8.94
N TYR A 54 -9.77 -16.11 7.63
CA TYR A 54 -8.59 -16.72 7.03
C TYR A 54 -7.30 -15.99 7.37
N GLY A 55 -7.34 -14.66 7.44
CA GLY A 55 -6.20 -13.84 7.85
C GLY A 55 -5.75 -14.17 9.27
N ALA A 56 -6.70 -14.24 10.21
CA ALA A 56 -6.43 -14.61 11.60
C ALA A 56 -5.87 -16.05 11.72
N ALA A 57 -6.48 -17.01 11.03
CA ALA A 57 -6.03 -18.39 11.04
C ALA A 57 -4.62 -18.55 10.43
N LEU A 58 -4.31 -17.82 9.37
CA LEU A 58 -2.99 -17.84 8.73
C LEU A 58 -1.92 -17.24 9.66
N GLU A 59 -2.21 -16.11 10.28
CA GLU A 59 -1.30 -15.47 11.22
C GLU A 59 -1.05 -16.35 12.45
N GLU A 60 -2.08 -16.98 13.01
CA GLU A 60 -1.96 -17.92 14.12
C GLU A 60 -1.07 -19.13 13.75
N ALA A 61 -1.26 -19.67 12.55
CA ALA A 61 -0.54 -20.87 12.09
C ALA A 61 0.91 -20.60 11.67
N THR A 62 1.20 -19.41 11.14
CA THR A 62 2.48 -19.13 10.44
C THR A 62 3.23 -17.91 10.97
N GLY A 63 2.57 -17.03 11.71
CA GLY A 63 3.07 -15.72 12.08
C GLY A 63 3.04 -14.69 10.93
N ILE A 64 2.69 -15.11 9.71
CA ILE A 64 2.59 -14.22 8.54
C ILE A 64 1.28 -13.43 8.61
N GLN A 65 1.39 -12.11 8.66
CA GLN A 65 0.24 -11.23 8.64
C GLN A 65 -0.11 -10.85 7.20
N THR A 66 -1.26 -11.30 6.72
CA THR A 66 -1.75 -11.00 5.37
C THR A 66 -3.00 -10.14 5.46
N ILE A 67 -2.95 -8.96 4.84
CA ILE A 67 -4.09 -8.04 4.78
C ILE A 67 -4.51 -7.77 3.33
N ALA A 68 -5.81 -7.55 3.12
CA ALA A 68 -6.35 -7.07 1.87
C ALA A 68 -6.66 -5.56 1.97
N VAL A 69 -6.20 -4.79 0.99
CA VAL A 69 -6.42 -3.34 0.94
C VAL A 69 -7.02 -2.96 -0.41
N VAL A 70 -8.19 -2.35 -0.37
CA VAL A 70 -8.87 -1.84 -1.55
C VAL A 70 -8.80 -0.33 -1.56
N VAL A 71 -8.28 0.23 -2.64
CA VAL A 71 -8.25 1.67 -2.92
C VAL A 71 -8.90 1.92 -4.29
N ASP A 72 -9.26 3.16 -4.60
CA ASP A 72 -9.80 3.49 -5.91
C ASP A 72 -8.68 3.68 -6.92
N PHE A 73 -7.75 4.59 -6.67
CA PHE A 73 -6.64 4.92 -7.56
C PHE A 73 -5.29 4.88 -6.84
N LEU A 74 -4.23 4.59 -7.60
CA LEU A 74 -2.83 4.67 -7.15
C LEU A 74 -2.19 6.04 -7.47
N ASP A 75 -2.94 6.95 -8.07
CA ASP A 75 -2.49 8.30 -8.47
C ASP A 75 -1.20 8.29 -9.32
N GLY A 76 -1.07 7.27 -10.17
CA GLY A 76 0.07 7.09 -11.08
C GLY A 76 1.26 6.35 -10.48
N GLU A 77 1.20 5.94 -9.22
CA GLU A 77 2.25 5.14 -8.59
C GLU A 77 2.27 3.71 -9.11
N ASP A 78 3.46 3.08 -9.08
CA ASP A 78 3.60 1.67 -9.40
C ASP A 78 2.91 0.82 -8.31
N PRO A 79 2.12 -0.20 -8.68
CA PRO A 79 1.41 -1.02 -7.71
C PRO A 79 2.31 -1.75 -6.70
N ALA A 80 3.51 -2.16 -7.11
CA ALA A 80 4.46 -2.84 -6.22
C ALA A 80 5.06 -1.87 -5.21
N ASP A 81 5.37 -0.65 -5.62
CA ASP A 81 5.86 0.42 -4.74
C ASP A 81 4.76 0.82 -3.74
N TYR A 82 3.53 1.02 -4.21
CA TYR A 82 2.38 1.35 -3.37
C TYR A 82 2.11 0.26 -2.30
N ALA A 83 2.14 -1.02 -2.68
CA ALA A 83 1.98 -2.13 -1.74
C ALA A 83 3.13 -2.18 -0.71
N THR A 84 4.36 -1.90 -1.14
CA THR A 84 5.53 -1.82 -0.26
C THR A 84 5.40 -0.67 0.72
N ASP A 85 4.91 0.47 0.28
CA ASP A 85 4.69 1.64 1.13
C ASP A 85 3.60 1.37 2.19
N ILE A 86 2.55 0.63 1.85
CA ILE A 86 1.57 0.17 2.85
C ILE A 86 2.26 -0.73 3.89
N ILE A 87 3.04 -1.73 3.48
CA ILE A 87 3.74 -2.62 4.40
C ILE A 87 4.60 -1.84 5.37
N ASN A 88 5.39 -0.90 4.86
CA ASN A 88 6.34 -0.13 5.67
C ASN A 88 5.65 0.90 6.57
N SER A 89 4.71 1.68 6.02
CA SER A 89 4.05 2.76 6.77
C SER A 89 3.06 2.24 7.80
N TRP A 90 2.38 1.13 7.53
CA TRP A 90 1.44 0.52 8.46
C TRP A 90 2.08 -0.48 9.41
N GLY A 91 3.32 -0.91 9.12
CA GLY A 91 4.01 -1.93 9.90
C GLY A 91 3.31 -3.28 9.81
N VAL A 92 2.92 -3.69 8.59
CA VAL A 92 2.28 -4.99 8.35
C VAL A 92 3.27 -6.11 8.60
N GLY A 93 2.87 -7.09 9.41
CA GLY A 93 3.72 -8.19 9.85
C GLY A 93 4.15 -8.03 11.30
N GLN A 94 4.88 -9.04 11.79
CA GLN A 94 5.45 -9.02 13.13
C GLN A 94 6.68 -8.12 13.19
N SER A 95 6.83 -7.39 14.29
CA SER A 95 7.96 -6.49 14.50
C SER A 95 9.31 -7.23 14.37
N GLY A 96 10.17 -6.72 13.47
CA GLY A 96 11.50 -7.29 13.22
C GLY A 96 11.53 -8.51 12.29
N GLU A 97 10.38 -9.10 11.95
CA GLU A 97 10.31 -10.30 11.10
C GLU A 97 10.11 -9.96 9.61
N ASN A 98 9.62 -8.77 9.28
CA ASN A 98 9.28 -8.34 7.91
C ASN A 98 8.42 -9.37 7.15
N ASN A 99 7.49 -10.00 7.85
CA ASN A 99 6.67 -11.09 7.35
C ASN A 99 5.24 -10.67 7.03
N GLY A 100 5.04 -9.42 6.63
CA GLY A 100 3.76 -8.90 6.15
C GLY A 100 3.51 -9.21 4.69
N VAL A 101 2.23 -9.38 4.34
CA VAL A 101 1.74 -9.52 2.98
C VAL A 101 0.57 -8.58 2.78
N VAL A 102 0.57 -7.85 1.67
CA VAL A 102 -0.54 -6.97 1.27
C VAL A 102 -1.09 -7.44 -0.07
N VAL A 103 -2.37 -7.75 -0.10
CA VAL A 103 -3.12 -7.94 -1.35
C VAL A 103 -3.81 -6.62 -1.66
N LEU A 104 -3.25 -5.87 -2.60
CA LEU A 104 -3.72 -4.56 -3.03
C LEU A 104 -4.64 -4.69 -4.23
N LEU A 105 -5.81 -4.08 -4.15
CA LEU A 105 -6.72 -3.90 -5.27
C LEU A 105 -6.97 -2.39 -5.49
N ALA A 106 -6.52 -1.87 -6.62
CA ALA A 106 -6.84 -0.52 -7.09
C ALA A 106 -7.96 -0.61 -8.12
N ARG A 107 -9.19 -0.40 -7.67
CA ARG A 107 -10.40 -0.64 -8.47
C ARG A 107 -10.48 0.28 -9.68
N GLY A 108 -10.25 1.57 -9.48
CA GLY A 108 -10.34 2.58 -10.55
C GLY A 108 -9.25 2.39 -11.60
N ASP A 109 -8.05 1.98 -11.20
CA ASP A 109 -6.94 1.65 -12.09
C ASP A 109 -7.04 0.24 -12.68
N ARG A 110 -7.93 -0.60 -12.16
CA ARG A 110 -8.08 -2.02 -12.56
C ARG A 110 -6.78 -2.81 -12.39
N LYS A 111 -6.10 -2.57 -11.28
CA LYS A 111 -4.83 -3.22 -10.93
C LYS A 111 -4.96 -4.02 -9.65
N ILE A 112 -4.26 -5.14 -9.59
CA ILE A 112 -4.08 -5.96 -8.39
C ILE A 112 -2.60 -6.22 -8.21
N GLN A 113 -2.14 -6.21 -6.96
CA GLN A 113 -0.75 -6.45 -6.60
C GLN A 113 -0.67 -7.22 -5.29
N ILE A 114 0.21 -8.20 -5.22
CA ILE A 114 0.61 -8.83 -3.97
C ILE A 114 1.99 -8.28 -3.60
N GLY A 115 2.07 -7.55 -2.51
CA GLY A 115 3.32 -7.09 -1.92
C GLY A 115 3.71 -7.98 -0.74
N THR A 116 4.99 -8.28 -0.62
CA THR A 116 5.55 -9.11 0.46
C THR A 116 6.69 -8.41 1.15
N GLY A 117 6.76 -8.54 2.47
CA GLY A 117 7.95 -8.18 3.22
C GLY A 117 9.09 -9.19 2.98
N THR A 118 10.32 -8.78 3.20
CA THR A 118 11.53 -9.61 2.93
C THR A 118 11.56 -10.92 3.73
N GLY A 119 10.86 -10.98 4.87
CA GLY A 119 10.72 -12.21 5.67
C GLY A 119 9.86 -13.29 5.00
N VAL A 120 9.04 -12.92 4.01
CA VAL A 120 8.16 -13.83 3.26
C VAL A 120 8.80 -14.33 1.97
N ASP A 121 9.79 -13.63 1.44
CA ASP A 121 10.40 -13.90 0.13
C ASP A 121 10.96 -15.32 -0.03
N ARG A 122 11.30 -15.97 1.06
CA ARG A 122 11.76 -17.37 1.05
C ARG A 122 10.64 -18.35 0.69
N VAL A 123 9.39 -17.98 0.99
CA VAL A 123 8.20 -18.85 0.82
C VAL A 123 7.39 -18.42 -0.39
N MET A 124 7.27 -17.11 -0.59
CA MET A 124 6.54 -16.49 -1.70
C MET A 124 7.49 -15.56 -2.46
N SER A 125 8.19 -16.10 -3.45
CA SER A 125 8.98 -15.26 -4.36
C SER A 125 8.06 -14.52 -5.34
N GLY A 126 8.52 -13.40 -5.90
CA GLY A 126 7.78 -12.64 -6.91
C GLY A 126 7.33 -13.49 -8.10
N ALA A 127 8.11 -14.52 -8.47
CA ALA A 127 7.74 -15.48 -9.49
C ALA A 127 6.48 -16.30 -9.11
N LYS A 128 6.37 -16.74 -7.84
CA LYS A 128 5.18 -17.46 -7.34
C LYS A 128 3.95 -16.58 -7.26
N CYS A 129 4.11 -15.28 -6.96
CA CYS A 129 3.00 -14.33 -6.95
C CYS A 129 2.46 -14.04 -8.35
N GLY A 130 3.30 -14.14 -9.38
CA GLY A 130 2.90 -13.95 -10.78
C GLY A 130 2.14 -15.13 -11.39
N ASP A 131 2.21 -16.32 -10.78
CA ASP A 131 1.57 -17.54 -11.25
C ASP A 131 0.16 -17.77 -10.65
N LEU A 132 -0.30 -16.84 -9.79
CA LEU A 132 -1.62 -16.86 -9.14
C LEU A 132 -2.63 -16.03 -9.92
#